data_9d20b527b4b089b18745c7450eb7ffdc
#
_entry.id   9d20b527b4b089b18745c7450eb7ffdc
#
_cell.length_a   1.000
_cell.length_b   1.000
_cell.length_c   1.000
_cell.angle_alpha   90.00
_cell.angle_beta   90.00
_cell.angle_gamma   90.00
#
_symmetry.space_group_name_H-M   'P 1'
#
loop_
_entity.id
_entity.type
_entity.pdbx_description
1 polymer ?
#
loop_
_entity_poly.entity_id
_entity_poly.type
_entity_poly.pdbx_seq_one_letter_code
_entity_poly.pdbx_strand_id
1 'polypeptide(L)'
;MIAKINQLLQEVEALKAANAEELEALRIKYLSKKGAINDLMADFRNVAAEQKKEVGMRLNELKNKAQEKIAALKEQFESQDTGCDDIDLTRSAYPIELGTRHPLSIVRNEIIDIFARMGFNIADGPEMEDDWHVFSSMNFAEDHPARDMQDTFFIENDTENVSHSIILRTHTSSVQSRVMETTQPPIRVLCPGRVYRNEAISYRAHAFFPQVEALYVDRNVSFTDLKQALLLFAQEMFGSDTKIRLRPSYFPFTEPSAEMDISCNICGGKGCPFCKHTGWVEILGCGMVDPNVLELNGIDSKVYSGYALGMGIERITNLKYQVKDLRMFSENDTRFLKEFESAY
;
A
#
# COMPACT_ATOMS: atom_id res chain seq x y z
N MET A 1 -17.93 31.61 75.32
CA MET A 1 -16.83 31.27 74.39
C MET A 1 -17.06 29.87 73.76
N ILE A 2 -17.36 28.82 74.56
CA ILE A 2 -17.59 27.45 74.06
C ILE A 2 -18.68 27.36 73.00
N ALA A 3 -19.80 28.07 73.15
CA ALA A 3 -20.87 28.11 72.15
C ALA A 3 -20.39 28.64 70.75
N LYS A 4 -19.53 29.70 70.76
CA LYS A 4 -18.94 30.27 69.56
C LYS A 4 -17.97 29.31 68.93
N ILE A 5 -17.16 28.57 69.68
CA ILE A 5 -16.24 27.56 69.16
C ILE A 5 -17.01 26.41 68.52
N ASN A 6 -18.09 25.93 69.17
CA ASN A 6 -18.93 24.86 68.58
C ASN A 6 -19.63 25.28 67.29
N GLN A 7 -20.09 26.53 67.19
CA GLN A 7 -20.67 27.06 65.99
C GLN A 7 -19.64 27.13 64.84
N LEU A 8 -18.41 27.62 65.08
CA LEU A 8 -17.35 27.68 64.13
C LEU A 8 -16.86 26.25 63.71
N LEU A 9 -16.90 25.29 64.61
CA LEU A 9 -16.64 23.90 64.29
C LEU A 9 -17.64 23.34 63.30
N GLN A 10 -18.92 23.58 63.45
CA GLN A 10 -19.95 23.19 62.48
C GLN A 10 -19.78 23.89 61.15
N GLU A 11 -19.45 25.20 61.13
CA GLU A 11 -19.18 25.96 59.92
C GLU A 11 -17.97 25.39 59.17
N VAL A 12 -16.88 25.05 59.87
CA VAL A 12 -15.66 24.43 59.30
C VAL A 12 -15.93 23.06 58.71
N GLU A 13 -16.73 22.22 59.38
CA GLU A 13 -17.10 20.89 58.85
C GLU A 13 -17.95 21.01 57.57
N ALA A 14 -18.79 22.02 57.47
CA ALA A 14 -19.66 22.26 56.33
C ALA A 14 -18.99 23.02 55.15
N LEU A 15 -17.70 23.40 55.30
CA LEU A 15 -16.97 24.15 54.26
C LEU A 15 -16.93 23.40 52.91
N LYS A 16 -17.30 24.11 51.88
CA LYS A 16 -17.17 23.71 50.49
C LYS A 16 -16.57 24.90 49.74
N ALA A 17 -15.73 24.60 48.75
CA ALA A 17 -15.24 25.62 47.80
C ALA A 17 -15.51 25.11 46.39
N ALA A 18 -15.92 26.00 45.51
CA ALA A 18 -16.19 25.67 44.11
C ALA A 18 -14.97 25.92 43.22
N ASN A 19 -14.01 26.73 43.69
CA ASN A 19 -12.79 27.07 42.95
C ASN A 19 -11.64 27.44 43.90
N ALA A 20 -10.43 27.59 43.35
CA ALA A 20 -9.23 27.90 44.10
C ALA A 20 -9.30 29.28 44.79
N GLU A 21 -9.97 30.26 44.20
CA GLU A 21 -10.14 31.62 44.78
C GLU A 21 -11.02 31.59 46.01
N GLU A 22 -12.12 30.82 46.00
CA GLU A 22 -12.98 30.64 47.15
C GLU A 22 -12.25 29.88 48.28
N LEU A 23 -11.45 28.89 47.94
CA LEU A 23 -10.64 28.17 48.89
C LEU A 23 -9.65 29.10 49.61
N GLU A 24 -8.99 29.98 48.88
CA GLU A 24 -8.05 30.94 49.44
C GLU A 24 -8.78 31.98 50.30
N ALA A 25 -9.97 32.43 49.91
CA ALA A 25 -10.82 33.31 50.71
C ALA A 25 -11.22 32.63 52.04
N LEU A 26 -11.58 31.36 52.02
CA LEU A 26 -11.88 30.56 53.23
C LEU A 26 -10.64 30.41 54.14
N ARG A 27 -9.47 30.13 53.56
CA ARG A 27 -8.20 30.07 54.29
C ARG A 27 -7.92 31.40 55.04
N ILE A 28 -8.10 32.52 54.35
CA ILE A 28 -7.89 33.85 54.93
C ILE A 28 -8.91 34.11 56.06
N LYS A 29 -10.18 33.78 55.82
CA LYS A 29 -11.28 34.00 56.81
C LYS A 29 -11.06 33.26 58.11
N TYR A 30 -10.55 32.00 58.08
CA TYR A 30 -10.44 31.18 59.27
C TYR A 30 -9.01 31.11 59.85
N LEU A 31 -7.97 31.02 59.00
CA LEU A 31 -6.59 30.72 59.44
C LEU A 31 -5.62 31.90 59.35
N SER A 32 -6.02 33.05 58.84
CA SER A 32 -5.12 34.22 58.75
C SER A 32 -4.86 34.84 60.11
N LYS A 33 -3.87 35.76 60.21
CA LYS A 33 -3.57 36.51 61.44
C LYS A 33 -4.74 37.30 61.97
N LYS A 34 -5.68 37.73 61.10
CA LYS A 34 -6.93 38.42 61.45
C LYS A 34 -8.14 37.51 61.23
N GLY A 35 -7.97 36.20 61.20
CA GLY A 35 -9.04 35.26 61.01
C GLY A 35 -9.77 34.91 62.28
N ALA A 36 -10.99 34.39 62.14
CA ALA A 36 -11.91 34.10 63.23
C ALA A 36 -11.31 33.22 64.34
N ILE A 37 -10.41 32.28 63.98
CA ILE A 37 -9.74 31.39 64.97
C ILE A 37 -8.70 32.16 65.79
N ASN A 38 -7.95 33.09 65.15
CA ASN A 38 -6.95 33.86 65.85
C ASN A 38 -7.59 34.95 66.72
N ASP A 39 -8.75 35.50 66.35
CA ASP A 39 -9.52 36.39 67.25
C ASP A 39 -10.01 35.68 68.51
N LEU A 40 -10.49 34.44 68.38
CA LEU A 40 -10.84 33.60 69.52
C LEU A 40 -9.63 33.22 70.36
N MET A 41 -8.44 33.06 69.77
CA MET A 41 -7.20 32.85 70.52
C MET A 41 -6.77 34.09 71.33
N ALA A 42 -7.03 35.30 70.81
CA ALA A 42 -6.79 36.52 71.53
C ALA A 42 -7.75 36.66 72.71
N ASP A 43 -9.04 36.35 72.54
CA ASP A 43 -10.07 36.37 73.58
C ASP A 43 -9.86 35.32 74.68
N PHE A 44 -9.13 34.21 74.32
CA PHE A 44 -8.78 33.15 75.25
C PHE A 44 -8.01 33.66 76.53
N ARG A 45 -7.26 34.73 76.34
CA ARG A 45 -6.52 35.33 77.50
C ARG A 45 -7.44 35.83 78.59
N ASN A 46 -8.67 36.15 78.32
CA ASN A 46 -9.67 36.73 79.23
C ASN A 46 -10.59 35.66 79.89
N VAL A 47 -10.33 34.36 79.64
CA VAL A 47 -11.14 33.24 80.20
C VAL A 47 -10.75 32.93 81.59
N ALA A 48 -11.75 32.60 82.46
CA ALA A 48 -11.54 32.21 83.83
C ALA A 48 -10.67 30.93 83.97
N ALA A 49 -9.81 30.87 85.00
CA ALA A 49 -8.80 29.82 85.12
C ALA A 49 -9.37 28.38 85.15
N GLU A 50 -10.58 28.20 85.64
CA GLU A 50 -11.29 26.90 85.73
C GLU A 50 -11.71 26.37 84.36
N GLN A 51 -12.02 27.24 83.42
CA GLN A 51 -12.47 26.86 82.06
C GLN A 51 -11.35 26.88 80.99
N LYS A 52 -10.15 27.37 81.35
CA LYS A 52 -9.04 27.51 80.41
C LYS A 52 -8.63 26.18 79.74
N LYS A 53 -8.62 25.08 80.50
CA LYS A 53 -8.22 23.76 80.02
C LYS A 53 -9.19 23.24 78.91
N GLU A 54 -10.50 23.35 79.17
CA GLU A 54 -11.53 22.88 78.24
C GLU A 54 -11.62 23.75 77.00
N VAL A 55 -11.61 25.07 77.15
CA VAL A 55 -11.64 26.02 76.05
C VAL A 55 -10.39 25.89 75.22
N GLY A 56 -9.19 25.69 75.76
CA GLY A 56 -7.96 25.51 75.12
C GLY A 56 -7.96 24.23 74.21
N MET A 57 -8.48 23.12 74.73
CA MET A 57 -8.63 21.87 74.01
C MET A 57 -9.56 22.04 72.78
N ARG A 58 -10.72 22.66 72.99
CA ARG A 58 -11.70 22.92 71.91
C ARG A 58 -11.18 23.86 70.87
N LEU A 59 -10.39 24.88 71.18
CA LEU A 59 -9.79 25.81 70.28
C LEU A 59 -8.70 25.17 69.44
N ASN A 60 -7.90 24.29 69.99
CA ASN A 60 -6.94 23.48 69.25
C ASN A 60 -7.63 22.50 68.30
N GLU A 61 -8.71 21.86 68.75
CA GLU A 61 -9.52 20.98 67.88
C GLU A 61 -10.08 21.76 66.70
N LEU A 62 -10.65 22.98 66.90
CA LEU A 62 -11.15 23.83 65.81
C LEU A 62 -10.05 24.20 64.82
N LYS A 63 -8.86 24.59 65.31
CA LYS A 63 -7.73 24.92 64.46
C LYS A 63 -7.28 23.74 63.57
N ASN A 64 -7.12 22.58 64.19
CA ASN A 64 -6.70 21.37 63.50
C ASN A 64 -7.71 20.95 62.43
N LYS A 65 -9.01 20.90 62.76
CA LYS A 65 -10.08 20.59 61.82
C LYS A 65 -10.16 21.59 60.66
N ALA A 66 -9.96 22.88 60.96
CA ALA A 66 -9.92 23.90 59.87
C ALA A 66 -8.73 23.70 58.93
N GLN A 67 -7.55 23.37 59.49
CA GLN A 67 -6.36 23.08 58.67
C GLN A 67 -6.54 21.82 57.84
N GLU A 68 -7.02 20.73 58.43
CA GLU A 68 -7.26 19.47 57.73
C GLU A 68 -8.30 19.63 56.59
N LYS A 69 -9.40 20.35 56.87
CA LYS A 69 -10.45 20.56 55.87
C LYS A 69 -9.98 21.39 54.68
N ILE A 70 -9.22 22.45 54.92
CA ILE A 70 -8.65 23.30 53.87
C ILE A 70 -7.58 22.54 53.08
N ALA A 71 -6.75 21.71 53.76
CA ALA A 71 -5.77 20.87 53.08
C ALA A 71 -6.43 19.83 52.20
N ALA A 72 -7.47 19.14 52.67
CA ALA A 72 -8.22 18.16 51.89
C ALA A 72 -8.91 18.76 50.68
N LEU A 73 -9.49 19.98 50.81
CA LEU A 73 -10.08 20.70 49.67
C LEU A 73 -9.00 21.13 48.65
N LYS A 74 -7.81 21.50 49.10
CA LYS A 74 -6.68 21.86 48.25
C LYS A 74 -6.21 20.65 47.48
N GLU A 75 -6.04 19.52 48.09
CA GLU A 75 -5.64 18.25 47.45
C GLU A 75 -6.67 17.79 46.41
N GLN A 76 -7.97 18.01 46.64
CA GLN A 76 -9.03 17.74 45.68
C GLN A 76 -8.90 18.63 44.41
N PHE A 77 -8.50 19.88 44.52
CA PHE A 77 -8.28 20.77 43.38
C PHE A 77 -6.98 20.42 42.66
N GLU A 78 -5.89 20.12 43.37
CA GLU A 78 -4.62 19.71 42.79
C GLU A 78 -4.74 18.35 42.06
N SER A 79 -5.56 17.43 42.53
CA SER A 79 -5.81 16.15 41.86
C SER A 79 -6.73 16.26 40.64
N GLN A 80 -7.55 17.32 40.54
CA GLN A 80 -8.36 17.59 39.35
C GLN A 80 -7.56 18.28 38.25
N ASP A 81 -6.45 18.94 38.53
CA ASP A 81 -5.60 19.65 37.60
C ASP A 81 -4.49 18.74 36.97
N THR A 82 -4.45 17.45 37.34
CA THR A 82 -3.61 16.45 36.69
C THR A 82 -4.24 15.89 35.39
N GLY A 83 -5.10 16.65 34.76
CA GLY A 83 -5.73 16.33 33.48
C GLY A 83 -5.06 17.02 32.30
N CYS A 84 -4.34 16.27 31.53
CA CYS A 84 -3.59 16.59 30.31
C CYS A 84 -2.19 17.11 30.60
N ASP A 85 -1.24 16.19 30.51
CA ASP A 85 0.12 16.54 30.16
C ASP A 85 0.13 17.66 29.12
N ASP A 86 1.04 18.60 29.27
CA ASP A 86 1.35 19.67 28.33
C ASP A 86 1.76 19.11 26.96
N ILE A 87 0.81 18.48 26.26
CA ILE A 87 1.00 18.18 24.84
C ILE A 87 0.95 19.51 24.14
N ASP A 88 2.12 20.00 23.82
CA ASP A 88 2.27 21.20 23.03
C ASP A 88 1.72 20.95 21.60
N LEU A 89 0.46 21.31 21.41
CA LEU A 89 -0.23 21.16 20.12
C LEU A 89 0.34 22.11 19.05
N THR A 90 1.25 23.02 19.40
CA THR A 90 1.94 23.91 18.46
C THR A 90 3.22 23.27 17.91
N ARG A 91 3.71 22.17 18.52
CA ARG A 91 4.84 21.44 17.98
C ARG A 91 4.47 20.83 16.62
N SER A 92 5.32 21.05 15.64
CA SER A 92 5.24 20.36 14.36
C SER A 92 5.20 18.85 14.59
N ALA A 93 4.26 18.16 13.96
CA ALA A 93 4.25 16.71 13.95
C ALA A 93 5.61 16.20 13.47
N TYR A 94 6.17 15.19 14.14
CA TYR A 94 7.39 14.56 13.67
C TYR A 94 7.10 13.99 12.28
N PRO A 95 7.82 14.38 11.21
CA PRO A 95 7.53 13.91 9.88
C PRO A 95 7.76 12.39 9.87
N ILE A 96 6.68 11.62 9.79
CA ILE A 96 6.77 10.20 9.49
C ILE A 96 7.00 10.13 7.98
N GLU A 97 8.20 9.73 7.58
CA GLU A 97 8.48 9.46 6.17
C GLU A 97 7.61 8.27 5.72
N LEU A 98 6.63 8.54 4.89
CA LEU A 98 5.85 7.50 4.25
C LEU A 98 6.71 6.85 3.16
N GLY A 99 6.71 5.52 3.12
CA GLY A 99 7.33 4.79 2.01
C GLY A 99 6.56 5.01 0.71
N THR A 100 7.20 4.73 -0.41
CA THR A 100 6.60 4.81 -1.75
C THR A 100 6.30 3.42 -2.30
N ARG A 101 5.30 3.31 -3.16
CA ARG A 101 5.12 2.10 -3.97
C ARG A 101 6.15 2.09 -5.09
N HIS A 102 6.68 0.91 -5.36
CA HIS A 102 7.59 0.73 -6.50
C HIS A 102 6.86 1.04 -7.83
N PRO A 103 7.46 1.81 -8.76
CA PRO A 103 6.79 2.22 -10.00
C PRO A 103 6.29 1.05 -10.85
N LEU A 104 7.01 -0.07 -10.91
CA LEU A 104 6.53 -1.28 -11.59
C LEU A 104 5.26 -1.85 -10.94
N SER A 105 5.13 -1.77 -9.61
CA SER A 105 3.93 -2.21 -8.90
C SER A 105 2.74 -1.30 -9.18
N ILE A 106 2.97 0.02 -9.27
CA ILE A 106 1.94 1.00 -9.61
C ILE A 106 1.39 0.69 -11.01
N VAL A 107 2.28 0.58 -12.00
CA VAL A 107 1.89 0.31 -13.40
C VAL A 107 1.25 -1.08 -13.55
N ARG A 108 1.77 -2.12 -12.86
CA ARG A 108 1.15 -3.44 -12.85
C ARG A 108 -0.30 -3.38 -12.36
N ASN A 109 -0.55 -2.70 -11.25
CA ASN A 109 -1.89 -2.60 -10.69
C ASN A 109 -2.82 -1.84 -11.62
N GLU A 110 -2.36 -0.78 -12.26
CA GLU A 110 -3.12 -0.03 -13.25
C GLU A 110 -3.50 -0.90 -14.47
N ILE A 111 -2.55 -1.71 -14.99
CA ILE A 111 -2.83 -2.69 -16.05
C ILE A 111 -3.91 -3.68 -15.58
N ILE A 112 -3.77 -4.22 -14.38
CA ILE A 112 -4.73 -5.15 -13.80
C ILE A 112 -6.12 -4.52 -13.70
N ASP A 113 -6.22 -3.29 -13.22
CA ASP A 113 -7.48 -2.58 -13.05
C ASP A 113 -8.18 -2.30 -14.41
N ILE A 114 -7.40 -1.97 -15.45
CA ILE A 114 -7.93 -1.79 -16.81
C ILE A 114 -8.54 -3.10 -17.33
N PHE A 115 -7.79 -4.20 -17.25
CA PHE A 115 -8.28 -5.50 -17.73
C PHE A 115 -9.39 -6.08 -16.86
N ALA A 116 -9.39 -5.83 -15.55
CA ALA A 116 -10.48 -6.23 -14.66
C ALA A 116 -11.81 -5.56 -15.07
N ARG A 117 -11.79 -4.28 -15.47
CA ARG A 117 -12.97 -3.60 -16.03
C ARG A 117 -13.44 -4.18 -17.37
N MET A 118 -12.54 -4.84 -18.11
CA MET A 118 -12.89 -5.62 -19.31
C MET A 118 -13.38 -7.03 -18.98
N GLY A 119 -13.46 -7.41 -17.70
CA GLY A 119 -13.94 -8.72 -17.24
C GLY A 119 -12.87 -9.81 -17.19
N PHE A 120 -11.59 -9.46 -17.17
CA PHE A 120 -10.52 -10.42 -16.96
C PHE A 120 -10.32 -10.74 -15.49
N ASN A 121 -10.12 -12.02 -15.17
CA ASN A 121 -9.73 -12.50 -13.86
C ASN A 121 -8.21 -12.68 -13.79
N ILE A 122 -7.63 -12.55 -12.59
CA ILE A 122 -6.19 -12.81 -12.42
C ILE A 122 -5.98 -14.31 -12.23
N ALA A 123 -5.01 -14.85 -12.96
CA ALA A 123 -4.48 -16.20 -12.75
C ALA A 123 -2.99 -16.11 -12.41
N ASP A 124 -2.54 -16.91 -11.47
CA ASP A 124 -1.15 -17.01 -11.04
C ASP A 124 -0.62 -18.43 -11.23
N GLY A 125 0.69 -18.59 -11.32
CA GLY A 125 1.35 -19.87 -11.51
C GLY A 125 2.82 -19.82 -11.09
N PRO A 126 3.48 -21.01 -11.03
CA PRO A 126 4.85 -21.11 -10.56
C PRO A 126 5.86 -20.43 -11.50
N GLU A 127 6.94 -19.90 -10.92
CA GLU A 127 8.08 -19.37 -11.69
C GLU A 127 9.00 -20.48 -12.22
N MET A 128 9.07 -21.60 -11.50
CA MET A 128 9.74 -22.83 -11.95
C MET A 128 8.73 -23.73 -12.65
N GLU A 129 8.99 -24.04 -13.88
CA GLU A 129 8.07 -24.77 -14.77
C GLU A 129 8.75 -25.93 -15.45
N ASP A 130 7.96 -26.84 -15.99
CA ASP A 130 8.43 -27.88 -16.91
C ASP A 130 8.44 -27.39 -18.37
N ASP A 131 9.09 -28.16 -19.23
CA ASP A 131 9.17 -27.89 -20.67
C ASP A 131 7.78 -27.87 -21.33
N TRP A 132 6.85 -28.70 -20.86
CA TRP A 132 5.51 -28.81 -21.42
C TRP A 132 4.78 -27.45 -21.36
N HIS A 133 4.67 -26.89 -20.17
CA HIS A 133 3.92 -25.65 -19.97
C HIS A 133 4.59 -24.41 -20.56
N VAL A 134 5.93 -24.40 -20.64
CA VAL A 134 6.63 -23.24 -21.20
C VAL A 134 6.70 -23.31 -22.72
N PHE A 135 6.95 -24.49 -23.30
CA PHE A 135 7.24 -24.59 -24.72
C PHE A 135 6.27 -25.49 -25.48
N SER A 136 6.14 -26.76 -25.10
CA SER A 136 5.46 -27.74 -25.90
C SER A 136 3.97 -27.46 -26.05
N SER A 137 3.27 -27.12 -24.97
CA SER A 137 1.85 -26.73 -25.00
C SER A 137 1.60 -25.40 -25.70
N MET A 138 2.64 -24.59 -25.87
CA MET A 138 2.62 -23.29 -26.56
C MET A 138 3.09 -23.40 -28.03
N ASN A 139 3.05 -24.59 -28.61
CA ASN A 139 3.38 -24.86 -30.01
C ASN A 139 4.82 -24.49 -30.41
N PHE A 140 5.76 -24.50 -29.48
CA PHE A 140 7.18 -24.34 -29.81
C PHE A 140 7.74 -25.65 -30.38
N ALA A 141 8.40 -25.59 -31.51
CA ALA A 141 9.10 -26.74 -32.10
C ALA A 141 10.24 -27.23 -31.14
N GLU A 142 10.60 -28.50 -31.25
CA GLU A 142 11.64 -29.09 -30.40
C GLU A 142 13.01 -28.44 -30.59
N ASP A 143 13.31 -27.97 -31.82
CA ASP A 143 14.54 -27.29 -32.22
C ASP A 143 14.45 -25.75 -32.21
N HIS A 144 13.40 -25.19 -31.57
CA HIS A 144 13.23 -23.76 -31.51
C HIS A 144 14.33 -23.08 -30.69
N PRO A 145 14.98 -22.01 -31.18
CA PRO A 145 16.10 -21.35 -30.48
C PRO A 145 15.80 -20.89 -29.05
N ALA A 146 14.56 -20.52 -28.75
CA ALA A 146 14.17 -20.12 -27.38
C ALA A 146 14.31 -21.24 -26.33
N ARG A 147 14.41 -22.50 -26.77
CA ARG A 147 14.69 -23.65 -25.91
C ARG A 147 16.19 -23.82 -25.59
N ASP A 148 17.07 -23.05 -26.24
CA ASP A 148 18.51 -23.12 -26.01
C ASP A 148 18.89 -22.55 -24.64
N MET A 149 19.93 -23.12 -24.03
CA MET A 149 20.54 -22.64 -22.79
C MET A 149 21.09 -21.21 -22.89
N GLN A 150 21.28 -20.68 -24.11
CA GLN A 150 21.67 -19.29 -24.32
C GLN A 150 20.57 -18.29 -23.96
N ASP A 151 19.29 -18.68 -24.07
CA ASP A 151 18.14 -17.79 -23.86
C ASP A 151 17.32 -18.18 -22.63
N THR A 152 17.46 -19.42 -22.11
CA THR A 152 16.66 -19.97 -21.02
C THR A 152 17.52 -20.42 -19.86
N PHE A 153 17.07 -20.16 -18.62
CA PHE A 153 17.69 -20.68 -17.41
C PHE A 153 17.12 -22.06 -17.06
N PHE A 154 17.98 -23.06 -17.05
CA PHE A 154 17.65 -24.42 -16.61
C PHE A 154 18.10 -24.60 -15.15
N ILE A 155 17.28 -25.28 -14.35
CA ILE A 155 17.64 -25.68 -13.00
C ILE A 155 18.30 -27.05 -13.08
N GLU A 156 19.53 -27.13 -12.58
CA GLU A 156 20.29 -28.40 -12.56
C GLU A 156 19.58 -29.39 -11.62
N ASN A 157 19.20 -30.55 -12.15
CA ASN A 157 18.62 -31.63 -11.37
C ASN A 157 19.69 -32.74 -11.17
N ASP A 158 19.96 -33.11 -9.91
CA ASP A 158 20.84 -34.21 -9.52
C ASP A 158 20.28 -35.62 -9.87
N THR A 159 19.18 -35.70 -10.59
CA THR A 159 18.55 -36.95 -10.98
C THR A 159 18.94 -37.35 -12.39
N GLU A 160 19.46 -38.56 -12.54
CA GLU A 160 19.87 -39.19 -13.82
C GLU A 160 18.75 -39.32 -14.89
N ASN A 161 17.53 -38.84 -14.61
CA ASN A 161 16.39 -38.82 -15.52
C ASN A 161 16.20 -37.43 -16.13
N VAL A 162 16.86 -37.20 -17.26
CA VAL A 162 16.87 -35.96 -18.05
C VAL A 162 15.52 -35.63 -18.72
N SER A 163 14.47 -36.43 -18.54
CA SER A 163 13.19 -36.21 -19.23
C SER A 163 12.30 -35.13 -18.65
N HIS A 164 12.68 -34.47 -17.53
CA HIS A 164 11.94 -33.39 -16.91
C HIS A 164 12.88 -32.25 -16.52
N SER A 165 13.36 -31.49 -17.52
CA SER A 165 14.10 -30.26 -17.24
C SER A 165 13.17 -29.23 -16.61
N ILE A 166 13.48 -28.84 -15.37
CA ILE A 166 12.84 -27.71 -14.72
C ILE A 166 13.54 -26.44 -15.20
N ILE A 167 12.76 -25.47 -15.62
CA ILE A 167 13.23 -24.21 -16.17
C ILE A 167 12.60 -23.02 -15.43
N LEU A 168 13.27 -21.90 -15.45
CA LEU A 168 12.63 -20.64 -15.07
C LEU A 168 11.82 -20.14 -16.28
N ARG A 169 10.54 -19.90 -16.10
CA ARG A 169 9.62 -19.50 -17.18
C ARG A 169 10.12 -18.26 -17.91
N THR A 170 10.12 -18.30 -19.24
CA THR A 170 10.56 -17.24 -20.12
C THR A 170 9.44 -16.26 -20.49
N HIS A 171 8.20 -16.64 -20.21
CA HIS A 171 6.97 -15.87 -20.37
C HIS A 171 5.89 -16.36 -19.40
N THR A 172 4.82 -15.61 -19.24
CA THR A 172 3.70 -16.01 -18.37
C THR A 172 2.63 -16.83 -19.10
N SER A 173 2.85 -17.18 -20.36
CA SER A 173 1.96 -18.08 -21.15
C SER A 173 1.87 -19.48 -20.52
N SER A 174 2.85 -19.92 -19.73
CA SER A 174 2.77 -21.15 -18.96
C SER A 174 1.56 -21.18 -18.01
N VAL A 175 1.20 -20.03 -17.45
CA VAL A 175 -0.01 -19.89 -16.62
C VAL A 175 -1.27 -20.02 -17.49
N GLN A 176 -1.24 -19.50 -18.73
CA GLN A 176 -2.37 -19.65 -19.66
C GLN A 176 -2.59 -21.13 -20.01
N SER A 177 -1.52 -21.89 -20.24
CA SER A 177 -1.59 -23.35 -20.46
C SER A 177 -2.25 -24.05 -19.27
N ARG A 178 -1.81 -23.81 -18.04
CA ARG A 178 -2.41 -24.38 -16.83
C ARG A 178 -3.89 -24.02 -16.66
N VAL A 179 -4.28 -22.83 -17.04
CA VAL A 179 -5.70 -22.43 -17.00
C VAL A 179 -6.49 -23.18 -18.07
N MET A 180 -5.97 -23.31 -19.29
CA MET A 180 -6.65 -24.03 -20.38
C MET A 180 -6.80 -25.52 -20.08
N GLU A 181 -5.83 -26.15 -19.41
CA GLU A 181 -5.92 -27.57 -19.01
C GLU A 181 -7.03 -27.83 -17.96
N THR A 182 -7.32 -26.83 -17.12
CA THR A 182 -8.22 -27.00 -15.97
C THR A 182 -9.59 -26.34 -16.14
N THR A 183 -9.72 -25.43 -17.10
CA THR A 183 -10.92 -24.61 -17.28
C THR A 183 -11.43 -24.66 -18.71
N GLN A 184 -12.71 -24.90 -18.89
CA GLN A 184 -13.34 -24.84 -20.21
C GLN A 184 -13.74 -23.41 -20.58
N PRO A 185 -13.73 -23.03 -21.87
CA PRO A 185 -14.19 -21.73 -22.31
C PRO A 185 -15.66 -21.46 -21.88
N PRO A 186 -16.03 -20.19 -21.55
CA PRO A 186 -15.24 -18.99 -21.81
C PRO A 186 -14.11 -18.76 -20.81
N ILE A 187 -12.89 -18.53 -21.31
CA ILE A 187 -11.71 -18.19 -20.51
C ILE A 187 -11.37 -16.72 -20.75
N ARG A 188 -11.19 -15.96 -19.68
CA ARG A 188 -10.77 -14.57 -19.74
C ARG A 188 -9.86 -14.28 -18.56
N VAL A 189 -8.55 -14.42 -18.78
CA VAL A 189 -7.55 -14.37 -17.70
C VAL A 189 -6.41 -13.41 -18.02
N LEU A 190 -5.89 -12.80 -16.96
CA LEU A 190 -4.71 -11.98 -16.95
C LEU A 190 -3.66 -12.68 -16.08
N CYS A 191 -2.48 -12.87 -16.61
CA CYS A 191 -1.38 -13.62 -15.99
C CYS A 191 -0.21 -12.68 -15.70
N PRO A 192 -0.24 -11.89 -14.60
CA PRO A 192 0.90 -11.09 -14.19
C PRO A 192 1.95 -11.97 -13.52
N GLY A 193 3.22 -11.78 -13.85
CA GLY A 193 4.28 -12.56 -13.20
C GLY A 193 5.67 -12.11 -13.59
N ARG A 194 6.67 -12.65 -12.88
CA ARG A 194 8.07 -12.48 -13.24
C ARG A 194 8.46 -13.54 -14.24
N VAL A 195 9.29 -13.16 -15.19
CA VAL A 195 9.84 -14.03 -16.22
C VAL A 195 11.35 -13.87 -16.28
N TYR A 196 12.04 -14.85 -16.87
CA TYR A 196 13.48 -14.95 -16.83
C TYR A 196 14.03 -15.21 -18.24
N ARG A 197 15.07 -14.48 -18.61
CA ARG A 197 15.78 -14.66 -19.87
C ARG A 197 17.27 -14.56 -19.63
N ASN A 198 18.05 -15.44 -20.21
CA ASN A 198 19.51 -15.43 -20.07
C ASN A 198 20.14 -14.34 -20.94
N GLU A 199 19.81 -13.09 -20.65
CA GLU A 199 20.30 -11.90 -21.35
C GLU A 199 21.33 -11.15 -20.51
N ALA A 200 22.31 -10.53 -21.18
CA ALA A 200 23.27 -9.66 -20.50
C ALA A 200 22.57 -8.40 -19.96
N ILE A 201 22.78 -8.15 -18.66
CA ILE A 201 22.18 -6.98 -17.99
C ILE A 201 22.73 -5.69 -18.60
N SER A 202 21.82 -4.82 -19.02
CA SER A 202 22.10 -3.52 -19.63
C SER A 202 21.01 -2.50 -19.27
N TYR A 203 21.17 -1.27 -19.74
CA TYR A 203 20.15 -0.25 -19.59
C TYR A 203 18.82 -0.56 -20.35
N ARG A 204 18.79 -1.62 -21.18
CA ARG A 204 17.63 -2.05 -21.99
C ARG A 204 17.17 -3.47 -21.77
N ALA A 205 17.95 -4.30 -21.09
CA ALA A 205 17.66 -5.71 -20.84
C ALA A 205 18.08 -6.10 -19.44
N HIS A 206 17.34 -7.02 -18.84
CA HIS A 206 17.66 -7.61 -17.54
C HIS A 206 17.40 -9.11 -17.59
N ALA A 207 18.09 -9.88 -16.74
CA ALA A 207 17.93 -11.33 -16.64
C ALA A 207 16.56 -11.78 -16.14
N PHE A 208 15.80 -10.89 -15.51
CA PHE A 208 14.41 -11.09 -15.14
C PHE A 208 13.64 -9.78 -15.27
N PHE A 209 12.35 -9.85 -15.56
CA PHE A 209 11.48 -8.69 -15.64
C PHE A 209 10.01 -9.08 -15.37
N PRO A 210 9.19 -8.16 -14.89
CA PRO A 210 7.76 -8.41 -14.74
C PRO A 210 7.04 -8.30 -16.09
N GLN A 211 6.19 -9.26 -16.38
CA GLN A 211 5.35 -9.34 -17.56
C GLN A 211 3.88 -9.48 -17.17
N VAL A 212 3.00 -9.04 -18.03
CA VAL A 212 1.56 -9.31 -17.94
C VAL A 212 1.12 -9.86 -19.28
N GLU A 213 0.47 -11.00 -19.26
CA GLU A 213 -0.18 -11.56 -20.44
C GLU A 213 -1.68 -11.71 -20.21
N ALA A 214 -2.45 -11.55 -21.28
CA ALA A 214 -3.89 -11.78 -21.25
C ALA A 214 -4.27 -12.85 -22.28
N LEU A 215 -5.21 -13.70 -21.89
CA LEU A 215 -5.83 -14.71 -22.74
C LEU A 215 -7.34 -14.57 -22.69
N TYR A 216 -7.96 -14.50 -23.86
CA TYR A 216 -9.41 -14.60 -24.03
C TYR A 216 -9.74 -15.70 -25.03
N VAL A 217 -10.51 -16.71 -24.61
CA VAL A 217 -10.97 -17.81 -25.45
C VAL A 217 -12.49 -17.95 -25.26
N ASP A 218 -13.22 -17.88 -26.37
CA ASP A 218 -14.67 -18.05 -26.38
C ASP A 218 -15.13 -18.45 -27.82
N ARG A 219 -16.41 -18.58 -28.03
CA ARG A 219 -16.96 -18.79 -29.36
C ARG A 219 -16.88 -17.54 -30.21
N ASN A 220 -16.45 -17.70 -31.47
CA ASN A 220 -16.41 -16.62 -32.47
C ASN A 220 -15.56 -15.39 -32.09
N VAL A 221 -14.54 -15.58 -31.28
CA VAL A 221 -13.57 -14.50 -31.00
C VAL A 221 -12.79 -14.16 -32.26
N SER A 222 -12.66 -12.88 -32.56
CA SER A 222 -12.07 -12.39 -33.79
C SER A 222 -10.87 -11.46 -33.56
N PHE A 223 -10.08 -11.22 -34.59
CA PHE A 223 -9.00 -10.24 -34.57
C PHE A 223 -9.51 -8.81 -34.33
N THR A 224 -10.78 -8.53 -34.63
CA THR A 224 -11.44 -7.26 -34.33
C THR A 224 -11.63 -7.07 -32.84
N ASP A 225 -11.98 -8.15 -32.12
CA ASP A 225 -12.12 -8.11 -30.67
C ASP A 225 -10.77 -7.84 -29.99
N LEU A 226 -9.70 -8.49 -30.46
CA LEU A 226 -8.33 -8.18 -30.03
C LEU A 226 -8.00 -6.70 -30.26
N LYS A 227 -8.26 -6.19 -31.46
CA LYS A 227 -7.95 -4.79 -31.81
C LYS A 227 -8.71 -3.79 -30.93
N GLN A 228 -9.96 -4.09 -30.59
CA GLN A 228 -10.76 -3.24 -29.70
C GLN A 228 -10.21 -3.27 -28.27
N ALA A 229 -9.86 -4.45 -27.74
CA ALA A 229 -9.25 -4.58 -26.41
C ALA A 229 -7.93 -3.81 -26.33
N LEU A 230 -7.08 -3.92 -27.36
CA LEU A 230 -5.81 -3.22 -27.45
C LEU A 230 -5.98 -1.69 -27.52
N LEU A 231 -6.96 -1.21 -28.27
CA LEU A 231 -7.25 0.22 -28.39
C LEU A 231 -7.74 0.78 -27.05
N LEU A 232 -8.67 0.08 -26.39
CA LEU A 232 -9.19 0.47 -25.08
C LEU A 232 -8.07 0.51 -24.03
N PHE A 233 -7.24 -0.54 -23.98
CA PHE A 233 -6.07 -0.58 -23.10
C PHE A 233 -5.13 0.61 -23.35
N ALA A 234 -4.80 0.89 -24.60
CA ALA A 234 -3.88 1.99 -24.94
C ALA A 234 -4.45 3.37 -24.55
N GLN A 235 -5.75 3.57 -24.74
CA GLN A 235 -6.41 4.84 -24.39
C GLN A 235 -6.54 5.03 -22.88
N GLU A 236 -6.89 3.98 -22.14
CA GLU A 236 -6.97 4.02 -20.66
C GLU A 236 -5.58 4.25 -20.03
N MET A 237 -4.53 3.60 -20.54
CA MET A 237 -3.17 3.68 -20.00
C MET A 237 -2.44 4.97 -20.35
N PHE A 238 -2.61 5.49 -21.58
CA PHE A 238 -1.80 6.58 -22.13
C PHE A 238 -2.60 7.82 -22.55
N GLY A 239 -3.93 7.78 -22.40
CA GLY A 239 -4.84 8.88 -22.73
C GLY A 239 -5.64 8.66 -24.02
N SER A 240 -6.81 9.30 -24.10
CA SER A 240 -7.83 9.13 -25.15
C SER A 240 -7.34 9.37 -26.59
N ASP A 241 -6.32 10.21 -26.75
CA ASP A 241 -5.77 10.56 -28.07
C ASP A 241 -4.75 9.55 -28.58
N THR A 242 -4.43 8.51 -27.79
CA THR A 242 -3.46 7.48 -28.16
C THR A 242 -3.95 6.67 -29.34
N LYS A 243 -3.11 6.58 -30.37
CA LYS A 243 -3.35 5.76 -31.57
C LYS A 243 -2.54 4.49 -31.47
N ILE A 244 -3.10 3.40 -31.99
CA ILE A 244 -2.40 2.12 -32.11
C ILE A 244 -2.07 1.80 -33.57
N ARG A 245 -1.00 1.04 -33.74
CA ARG A 245 -0.60 0.47 -35.03
C ARG A 245 -0.19 -0.98 -34.78
N LEU A 246 -0.78 -1.90 -35.53
CA LEU A 246 -0.41 -3.31 -35.52
C LEU A 246 0.54 -3.58 -36.69
N ARG A 247 1.68 -4.18 -36.41
CA ARG A 247 2.65 -4.64 -37.40
C ARG A 247 2.65 -6.17 -37.42
N PRO A 248 2.55 -6.84 -38.58
CA PRO A 248 2.70 -8.29 -38.63
C PRO A 248 4.00 -8.75 -37.98
N SER A 249 3.91 -9.83 -37.22
CA SER A 249 5.02 -10.48 -36.51
C SER A 249 4.79 -11.99 -36.52
N TYR A 250 5.69 -12.73 -35.90
CA TYR A 250 5.57 -14.16 -35.74
C TYR A 250 5.81 -14.57 -34.29
N PHE A 251 4.89 -15.35 -33.75
CA PHE A 251 5.05 -16.05 -32.46
C PHE A 251 4.52 -17.48 -32.62
N PRO A 252 5.19 -18.50 -32.03
CA PRO A 252 4.77 -19.89 -32.20
C PRO A 252 3.34 -20.20 -31.75
N PHE A 253 2.85 -19.43 -30.76
CA PHE A 253 1.57 -19.65 -30.08
C PHE A 253 0.41 -18.81 -30.64
N THR A 254 0.65 -17.95 -31.66
CA THR A 254 -0.41 -17.11 -32.25
C THR A 254 -0.31 -17.06 -33.78
N GLU A 255 -1.48 -17.10 -34.47
CA GLU A 255 -1.62 -16.93 -35.92
C GLU A 255 -3.01 -16.35 -36.25
N PRO A 256 -3.11 -15.15 -36.84
CA PRO A 256 -2.03 -14.20 -37.13
C PRO A 256 -1.46 -13.54 -35.89
N SER A 257 -0.17 -13.23 -35.95
CA SER A 257 0.56 -12.53 -34.90
C SER A 257 0.84 -11.07 -35.27
N ALA A 258 0.92 -10.21 -34.31
CA ALA A 258 1.27 -8.80 -34.47
C ALA A 258 2.04 -8.24 -33.28
N GLU A 259 2.86 -7.23 -33.55
CA GLU A 259 3.37 -6.32 -32.52
C GLU A 259 2.56 -5.03 -32.53
N MET A 260 2.21 -4.54 -31.34
CA MET A 260 1.48 -3.30 -31.20
C MET A 260 2.38 -2.14 -30.84
N ASP A 261 2.35 -1.11 -31.67
CA ASP A 261 2.95 0.18 -31.38
C ASP A 261 1.86 1.19 -30.98
N ILE A 262 2.21 2.09 -30.06
CA ILE A 262 1.42 3.28 -29.76
C ILE A 262 2.07 4.53 -30.34
N SER A 263 1.26 5.56 -30.63
CA SER A 263 1.79 6.89 -30.91
C SER A 263 2.61 7.38 -29.73
N CYS A 264 3.83 7.86 -29.96
CA CYS A 264 4.71 8.30 -28.88
C CYS A 264 4.08 9.46 -28.11
N ASN A 265 3.72 9.25 -26.86
CA ASN A 265 3.11 10.25 -25.98
C ASN A 265 4.08 11.39 -25.59
N ILE A 266 5.41 11.12 -25.64
CA ILE A 266 6.44 12.11 -25.29
C ILE A 266 6.53 13.21 -26.34
N CYS A 267 6.42 12.86 -27.65
CA CYS A 267 6.53 13.82 -28.74
C CYS A 267 5.22 14.02 -29.52
N GLY A 268 4.11 13.43 -29.07
CA GLY A 268 2.83 13.50 -29.78
C GLY A 268 2.90 12.92 -31.20
N GLY A 269 3.73 11.90 -31.44
CA GLY A 269 3.90 11.25 -32.76
C GLY A 269 4.82 11.98 -33.71
N LYS A 270 5.44 13.11 -33.33
CA LYS A 270 6.30 13.93 -34.23
C LYS A 270 7.70 13.34 -34.46
N GLY A 271 8.12 12.40 -33.60
CA GLY A 271 9.46 11.84 -33.62
C GLY A 271 10.39 12.51 -32.59
N CYS A 272 11.02 11.72 -31.71
CA CYS A 272 12.01 12.15 -30.74
C CYS A 272 13.08 11.07 -30.53
N PRO A 273 14.18 11.35 -29.82
CA PRO A 273 15.21 10.33 -29.55
C PRO A 273 14.68 9.07 -28.86
N PHE A 274 13.65 9.20 -28.01
CA PHE A 274 13.04 8.06 -27.33
C PHE A 274 12.38 7.08 -28.31
N CYS A 275 11.54 7.58 -29.23
CA CYS A 275 10.92 6.77 -30.27
C CYS A 275 11.82 6.56 -31.51
N LYS A 276 13.10 6.87 -31.42
CA LYS A 276 14.07 6.81 -32.53
C LYS A 276 13.59 7.57 -33.79
N HIS A 277 12.94 8.72 -33.58
CA HIS A 277 12.37 9.60 -34.58
C HIS A 277 11.26 8.99 -35.45
N THR A 278 10.72 7.82 -35.07
CA THR A 278 9.63 7.15 -35.80
C THR A 278 8.23 7.69 -35.48
N GLY A 279 8.08 8.33 -34.31
CA GLY A 279 6.77 8.73 -33.78
C GLY A 279 5.98 7.59 -33.13
N TRP A 280 6.50 6.36 -33.14
CA TRP A 280 5.84 5.15 -32.62
C TRP A 280 6.73 4.40 -31.65
N VAL A 281 6.11 3.76 -30.67
CA VAL A 281 6.80 2.93 -29.68
C VAL A 281 6.07 1.61 -29.54
N GLU A 282 6.78 0.52 -29.76
CA GLU A 282 6.29 -0.83 -29.51
C GLU A 282 6.12 -1.07 -28.03
N ILE A 283 4.98 -1.63 -27.62
CA ILE A 283 4.68 -1.89 -26.20
C ILE A 283 4.34 -3.35 -25.89
N LEU A 284 3.83 -4.12 -26.86
CA LEU A 284 3.43 -5.50 -26.64
C LEU A 284 3.39 -6.34 -27.92
N GLY A 285 3.47 -7.66 -27.75
CA GLY A 285 3.13 -8.65 -28.76
C GLY A 285 1.70 -9.17 -28.56
N CYS A 286 1.02 -9.55 -29.63
CA CYS A 286 -0.34 -10.07 -29.58
C CYS A 286 -0.68 -10.91 -30.80
N GLY A 287 -1.79 -11.64 -30.75
CA GLY A 287 -2.28 -12.40 -31.89
C GLY A 287 -3.52 -13.23 -31.57
N MET A 288 -4.08 -13.87 -32.58
CA MET A 288 -5.08 -14.90 -32.38
C MET A 288 -4.37 -16.17 -31.89
N VAL A 289 -4.94 -16.84 -30.92
CA VAL A 289 -4.38 -18.09 -30.38
C VAL A 289 -4.33 -19.13 -31.51
N ASP A 290 -3.15 -19.74 -31.71
CA ASP A 290 -2.99 -20.78 -32.71
C ASP A 290 -3.92 -21.98 -32.41
N PRO A 291 -4.65 -22.52 -33.40
CA PRO A 291 -5.50 -23.70 -33.20
C PRO A 291 -4.77 -24.88 -32.54
N ASN A 292 -3.49 -25.10 -32.85
CA ASN A 292 -2.69 -26.15 -32.23
C ASN A 292 -2.53 -25.93 -30.71
N VAL A 293 -2.38 -24.67 -30.26
CA VAL A 293 -2.29 -24.35 -28.82
C VAL A 293 -3.59 -24.73 -28.12
N LEU A 294 -4.76 -24.45 -28.71
CA LEU A 294 -6.03 -24.85 -28.14
C LEU A 294 -6.15 -26.37 -28.06
N GLU A 295 -5.84 -27.09 -29.13
CA GLU A 295 -5.91 -28.55 -29.21
C GLU A 295 -4.93 -29.22 -28.22
N LEU A 296 -3.69 -28.74 -28.11
CA LEU A 296 -2.68 -29.24 -27.16
C LEU A 296 -3.14 -29.10 -25.69
N ASN A 297 -3.92 -28.08 -25.41
CA ASN A 297 -4.48 -27.81 -24.08
C ASN A 297 -5.92 -28.34 -23.90
N GLY A 298 -6.42 -29.20 -24.78
CA GLY A 298 -7.69 -29.88 -24.66
C GLY A 298 -8.93 -29.06 -25.00
N ILE A 299 -8.77 -27.97 -25.76
CA ILE A 299 -9.88 -27.10 -26.21
C ILE A 299 -10.13 -27.30 -27.71
N ASP A 300 -11.37 -27.60 -28.10
CA ASP A 300 -11.77 -27.82 -29.51
C ASP A 300 -11.66 -26.51 -30.31
N SER A 301 -10.63 -26.41 -31.16
CA SER A 301 -10.35 -25.25 -32.01
C SER A 301 -11.38 -25.00 -33.10
N LYS A 302 -12.25 -25.99 -33.40
CA LYS A 302 -13.36 -25.85 -34.35
C LYS A 302 -14.56 -25.14 -33.75
N VAL A 303 -14.66 -25.12 -32.42
CA VAL A 303 -15.75 -24.50 -31.65
C VAL A 303 -15.31 -23.17 -31.06
N TYR A 304 -14.08 -23.09 -30.61
CA TYR A 304 -13.54 -21.96 -29.87
C TYR A 304 -12.41 -21.30 -30.63
N SER A 305 -12.31 -20.02 -30.48
CA SER A 305 -11.17 -19.20 -30.91
C SER A 305 -10.79 -18.23 -29.80
N GLY A 306 -9.61 -17.66 -29.88
CA GLY A 306 -9.15 -16.76 -28.83
C GLY A 306 -8.10 -15.79 -29.31
N TYR A 307 -7.80 -14.82 -28.47
CA TYR A 307 -6.65 -13.96 -28.64
C TYR A 307 -5.79 -13.93 -27.37
N ALA A 308 -4.50 -13.68 -27.60
CA ALA A 308 -3.55 -13.47 -26.52
C ALA A 308 -2.74 -12.19 -26.78
N LEU A 309 -2.25 -11.59 -25.70
CA LEU A 309 -1.33 -10.45 -25.75
C LEU A 309 -0.37 -10.54 -24.57
N GLY A 310 0.85 -10.01 -24.74
CA GLY A 310 1.87 -10.03 -23.69
C GLY A 310 2.70 -8.75 -23.71
N MET A 311 2.90 -8.15 -22.52
CA MET A 311 3.60 -6.89 -22.34
C MET A 311 4.59 -6.93 -21.18
N GLY A 312 5.79 -6.37 -21.38
CA GLY A 312 6.73 -6.10 -20.30
C GLY A 312 6.33 -4.83 -19.55
N ILE A 313 6.14 -4.94 -18.24
CA ILE A 313 5.69 -3.81 -17.40
C ILE A 313 6.74 -2.69 -17.39
N GLU A 314 8.02 -3.02 -17.42
CA GLU A 314 9.11 -2.05 -17.44
C GLU A 314 9.02 -1.09 -18.62
N ARG A 315 8.68 -1.61 -19.81
CA ARG A 315 8.57 -0.79 -21.02
C ARG A 315 7.43 0.21 -20.95
N ILE A 316 6.30 -0.19 -20.39
CA ILE A 316 5.16 0.68 -20.12
C ILE A 316 5.51 1.72 -19.07
N THR A 317 6.19 1.30 -17.99
CA THR A 317 6.67 2.18 -16.93
C THR A 317 7.66 3.23 -17.44
N ASN A 318 8.59 2.82 -18.32
CA ASN A 318 9.52 3.75 -18.98
C ASN A 318 8.80 4.81 -19.82
N LEU A 319 7.76 4.42 -20.54
CA LEU A 319 6.95 5.36 -21.32
C LEU A 319 6.18 6.32 -20.45
N LYS A 320 5.60 5.82 -19.36
CA LYS A 320 4.76 6.61 -18.46
C LYS A 320 5.57 7.61 -17.65
N TYR A 321 6.67 7.16 -17.08
CA TYR A 321 7.51 7.96 -16.16
C TYR A 321 8.84 8.42 -16.76
N GLN A 322 9.08 8.15 -18.04
CA GLN A 322 10.30 8.56 -18.79
C GLN A 322 11.61 8.07 -18.15
N VAL A 323 11.58 6.91 -17.51
CA VAL A 323 12.78 6.26 -16.96
C VAL A 323 13.63 5.76 -18.13
N LYS A 324 14.93 6.04 -18.11
CA LYS A 324 15.83 5.78 -19.25
C LYS A 324 16.70 4.53 -19.08
N ASP A 325 16.75 3.98 -17.89
CA ASP A 325 17.62 2.86 -17.53
C ASP A 325 16.82 1.83 -16.71
N LEU A 326 16.65 0.62 -17.25
CA LEU A 326 15.89 -0.45 -16.62
C LEU A 326 16.51 -0.91 -15.29
N ARG A 327 17.83 -0.75 -15.11
CA ARG A 327 18.51 -1.18 -13.89
C ARG A 327 18.03 -0.44 -12.66
N MET A 328 17.55 0.81 -12.81
CA MET A 328 16.98 1.61 -11.72
C MET A 328 15.81 0.90 -11.02
N PHE A 329 15.08 0.04 -11.73
CA PHE A 329 13.99 -0.73 -11.14
C PHE A 329 14.44 -1.88 -10.23
N SER A 330 15.69 -2.32 -10.34
CA SER A 330 16.23 -3.46 -9.58
C SER A 330 17.31 -3.05 -8.55
N GLU A 331 17.87 -1.83 -8.65
CA GLU A 331 18.95 -1.35 -7.78
C GLU A 331 18.49 -0.91 -6.39
N ASN A 332 17.17 -0.77 -6.17
CA ASN A 332 16.57 -0.35 -4.90
C ASN A 332 17.13 0.99 -4.36
N ASP A 333 17.46 1.93 -5.24
CA ASP A 333 17.91 3.27 -4.85
C ASP A 333 16.75 4.06 -4.25
N THR A 334 16.86 4.39 -2.98
CA THR A 334 15.81 5.14 -2.24
C THR A 334 15.56 6.54 -2.81
N ARG A 335 16.56 7.16 -3.45
CA ARG A 335 16.42 8.48 -4.10
C ARG A 335 15.49 8.37 -5.31
N PHE A 336 15.66 7.32 -6.11
CA PHE A 336 14.79 7.00 -7.23
C PHE A 336 13.37 6.67 -6.77
N LEU A 337 13.23 5.85 -5.72
CA LEU A 337 11.91 5.48 -5.19
C LEU A 337 11.15 6.70 -4.64
N LYS A 338 11.82 7.63 -3.97
CA LYS A 338 11.22 8.86 -3.45
C LYS A 338 10.58 9.75 -4.53
N GLU A 339 11.02 9.66 -5.79
CA GLU A 339 10.39 10.40 -6.90
C GLU A 339 8.94 9.98 -7.17
N PHE A 340 8.52 8.83 -6.63
CA PHE A 340 7.16 8.27 -6.80
C PHE A 340 6.25 8.46 -5.58
N GLU A 341 6.61 9.30 -4.60
CA GLU A 341 5.80 9.55 -3.39
C GLU A 341 4.38 10.03 -3.70
N SER A 342 4.20 10.79 -4.77
CA SER A 342 2.90 11.29 -5.22
C SER A 342 2.23 10.43 -6.29
N ALA A 343 2.84 9.32 -6.72
CA ALA A 343 2.27 8.41 -7.70
C ALA A 343 1.39 7.36 -7.01
N TYR A 344 0.11 7.30 -7.36
CA TYR A 344 -0.89 6.37 -6.80
C TYR A 344 -1.32 5.34 -7.82
#